data_5f15934cf47dd56b4971d1694ba1f232
#
_entry.id   5f15934cf47dd56b4971d1694ba1f232
#
_cell.length_a   1.000
_cell.length_b   1.000
_cell.length_c   1.000
_cell.angle_alpha   90.00
_cell.angle_beta   90.00
_cell.angle_gamma   90.00
#
_symmetry.space_group_name_H-M   'P 1'
#
loop_
_entity.id
_entity.type
_entity.pdbx_description
1 polymer ?
#
loop_
_entity_poly.entity_id
_entity_poly.type
_entity_poly.pdbx_seq_one_letter_code
_entity_poly.pdbx_strand_id
1 'polypeptide(L)'
;MEYSLRTAGDAPDSGVAASRVNRLPKRGESGFTLVEVLVAIVVLSITGLAAAQFAITAIRTSYAQQQRSTAVSLGDDGMERMRAQIANVDANQYLDELIKGMGETSVTAAQKNLSDVGAIASQLADLSYTSSPDPDKSKYIQPVRATAGKDAKHTEYTVNTVVERCFRASGEISCKTASQLGISRSSATSYTANTSTSATADILDPGKTVSGAFTFGAHTYMPMIRVVVGVTWNDNMHQGKTCLYTTSELLDIGVDNKLII
;
A
#
# COMPACT_ATOMS: atom_id res chain seq x y z
N MET A 1 15.57 -8.91 43.51
CA MET A 1 17.01 -8.51 43.63
C MET A 1 17.02 -7.16 44.30
N GLU A 2 17.33 -7.24 45.59
CA GLU A 2 17.48 -6.10 46.47
C GLU A 2 18.75 -5.35 46.15
N TYR A 3 18.72 -4.03 46.13
CA TYR A 3 19.91 -3.21 46.27
C TYR A 3 19.79 -2.34 47.49
N SER A 4 20.66 -2.71 48.40
CA SER A 4 20.91 -2.23 49.75
C SER A 4 21.36 -0.78 49.77
N LEU A 5 20.76 -0.02 50.66
CA LEU A 5 21.24 1.25 51.19
C LEU A 5 22.57 1.04 51.94
N ARG A 6 23.54 1.90 51.73
CA ARG A 6 24.63 2.13 52.69
C ARG A 6 24.62 3.59 53.16
N THR A 7 24.39 3.69 54.41
CA THR A 7 24.54 4.90 55.23
C THR A 7 25.95 4.99 55.77
N ALA A 8 26.30 6.25 56.06
CA ALA A 8 27.19 6.74 57.12
C ALA A 8 28.68 6.81 56.90
N GLY A 9 29.22 7.94 57.25
CA GLY A 9 30.54 8.10 57.73
C GLY A 9 31.06 9.50 57.71
N ASP A 10 30.88 10.17 58.85
CA ASP A 10 31.77 11.10 59.54
C ASP A 10 32.38 12.31 58.83
N ALA A 11 32.09 13.44 59.40
CA ALA A 11 32.89 14.67 59.34
C ALA A 11 34.19 14.58 60.12
N PRO A 12 35.22 15.34 59.79
CA PRO A 12 35.81 16.18 60.80
C PRO A 12 35.89 17.67 60.40
N ASP A 13 35.69 18.37 61.43
CA ASP A 13 35.89 19.76 61.72
C ASP A 13 37.32 20.26 61.38
N SER A 14 37.35 21.53 61.10
CA SER A 14 38.37 22.53 61.36
C SER A 14 38.95 23.30 60.15
N GLY A 15 38.85 24.56 60.22
CA GLY A 15 39.67 25.44 59.40
C GLY A 15 38.95 26.73 58.96
N VAL A 16 38.72 27.65 59.87
CA VAL A 16 38.34 29.02 59.56
C VAL A 16 39.53 29.68 58.82
N ALA A 17 39.52 29.62 57.50
CA ALA A 17 40.33 30.46 56.65
C ALA A 17 39.47 31.64 56.19
N ALA A 18 39.78 32.82 56.66
CA ALA A 18 39.22 34.06 56.22
C ALA A 18 39.41 34.22 54.71
N SER A 19 38.41 33.83 53.93
CA SER A 19 38.40 34.01 52.52
C SER A 19 38.20 35.47 52.19
N ARG A 20 39.26 36.11 51.70
CA ARG A 20 39.23 37.43 51.09
C ARG A 20 38.11 37.40 50.04
N VAL A 21 37.05 38.11 50.30
CA VAL A 21 36.00 38.43 49.34
C VAL A 21 36.68 39.19 48.20
N ASN A 22 37.11 38.47 47.17
CA ASN A 22 37.50 39.02 45.88
C ASN A 22 36.24 39.71 45.32
N ARG A 23 36.15 41.03 45.53
CA ARG A 23 35.15 41.84 44.83
C ARG A 23 35.42 41.73 43.34
N LEU A 24 34.65 40.88 42.66
CA LEU A 24 34.56 40.84 41.22
C LEU A 24 34.28 42.29 40.78
N PRO A 25 35.04 42.77 39.76
CA PRO A 25 34.78 44.10 39.21
C PRO A 25 33.31 44.14 38.79
N LYS A 26 32.53 45.07 39.28
CA LYS A 26 31.21 45.41 38.76
C LYS A 26 31.39 45.64 37.26
N ARG A 27 31.05 44.64 36.42
CA ARG A 27 30.86 44.86 35.00
C ARG A 27 29.83 45.98 34.91
N GLY A 28 30.22 47.10 34.39
CA GLY A 28 29.32 48.18 34.11
C GLY A 28 28.14 47.64 33.32
N GLU A 29 26.95 47.79 33.82
CA GLU A 29 25.72 47.52 33.12
C GLU A 29 25.65 48.53 31.96
N SER A 30 26.24 48.16 30.81
CA SER A 30 26.04 48.91 29.58
C SER A 30 24.59 48.66 29.16
N GLY A 31 23.75 49.67 29.33
CA GLY A 31 22.37 49.63 28.84
C GLY A 31 22.34 49.33 27.34
N PHE A 32 21.36 48.53 26.91
CA PHE A 32 21.15 48.26 25.50
C PHE A 32 20.91 49.58 24.72
N THR A 33 21.57 49.69 23.60
CA THR A 33 21.32 50.82 22.70
C THR A 33 19.97 50.58 21.97
N LEU A 34 19.25 51.68 21.64
CA LEU A 34 17.98 51.58 20.92
C LEU A 34 18.14 50.85 19.59
N VAL A 35 19.29 51.04 18.93
CA VAL A 35 19.63 50.36 17.67
C VAL A 35 19.79 48.84 17.86
N GLU A 36 20.41 48.40 18.94
CA GLU A 36 20.62 46.99 19.24
C GLU A 36 19.29 46.25 19.47
N VAL A 37 18.35 46.88 20.20
CA VAL A 37 17.01 46.37 20.39
C VAL A 37 16.26 46.29 19.05
N LEU A 38 16.40 47.29 18.20
CA LEU A 38 15.73 47.32 16.89
C LEU A 38 16.27 46.24 15.99
N VAL A 39 17.57 46.01 15.93
CA VAL A 39 18.20 44.93 15.15
C VAL A 39 17.79 43.57 15.71
N ALA A 40 17.77 43.42 17.03
CA ALA A 40 17.34 42.15 17.66
C ALA A 40 15.90 41.77 17.29
N ILE A 41 14.96 42.73 17.30
CA ILE A 41 13.57 42.49 16.91
C ILE A 41 13.46 42.10 15.43
N VAL A 42 14.22 42.75 14.54
CA VAL A 42 14.22 42.40 13.10
C VAL A 42 14.74 40.97 12.89
N VAL A 43 15.86 40.62 13.51
CA VAL A 43 16.42 39.25 13.40
C VAL A 43 15.46 38.24 14.00
N LEU A 44 14.85 38.51 15.15
CA LEU A 44 13.87 37.63 15.78
C LEU A 44 12.64 37.43 14.89
N SER A 45 12.19 38.50 14.23
CA SER A 45 11.02 38.41 13.32
C SER A 45 11.29 37.52 12.11
N ILE A 46 12.48 37.65 11.49
CA ILE A 46 12.89 36.84 10.33
C ILE A 46 13.03 35.36 10.73
N THR A 47 13.72 35.11 11.84
CA THR A 47 13.92 33.73 12.34
C THR A 47 12.61 33.10 12.77
N GLY A 48 11.72 33.83 13.43
CA GLY A 48 10.40 33.41 13.83
C GLY A 48 9.51 33.01 12.64
N LEU A 49 9.53 33.81 11.57
CA LEU A 49 8.80 33.53 10.32
C LEU A 49 9.34 32.27 9.64
N ALA A 50 10.65 32.10 9.55
CA ALA A 50 11.28 30.91 8.98
C ALA A 50 10.93 29.64 9.78
N ALA A 51 10.97 29.74 11.11
CA ALA A 51 10.58 28.62 11.99
C ALA A 51 9.11 28.23 11.83
N ALA A 52 8.21 29.21 11.70
CA ALA A 52 6.79 28.96 11.46
C ALA A 52 6.54 28.24 10.12
N GLN A 53 7.20 28.67 9.05
CA GLN A 53 7.09 28.01 7.74
C GLN A 53 7.62 26.57 7.78
N PHE A 54 8.72 26.33 8.47
CA PHE A 54 9.26 24.98 8.66
C PHE A 54 8.27 24.10 9.44
N ALA A 55 7.68 24.59 10.52
CA ALA A 55 6.69 23.85 11.30
C ALA A 55 5.46 23.46 10.47
N ILE A 56 4.93 24.39 9.66
CA ILE A 56 3.80 24.11 8.76
C ILE A 56 4.17 23.03 7.76
N THR A 57 5.35 23.11 7.14
CA THR A 57 5.81 22.11 6.17
C THR A 57 5.99 20.74 6.82
N ALA A 58 6.58 20.68 8.01
CA ALA A 58 6.74 19.43 8.76
C ALA A 58 5.41 18.77 9.10
N ILE A 59 4.42 19.55 9.54
CA ILE A 59 3.06 19.03 9.80
C ILE A 59 2.43 18.49 8.52
N ARG A 60 2.54 19.20 7.41
CA ARG A 60 2.03 18.75 6.11
C ARG A 60 2.65 17.43 5.68
N THR A 61 3.96 17.32 5.75
CA THR A 61 4.68 16.08 5.40
C THR A 61 4.26 14.92 6.28
N SER A 62 4.10 15.16 7.58
CA SER A 62 3.63 14.14 8.53
C SER A 62 2.24 13.60 8.15
N TYR A 63 1.30 14.47 7.80
CA TYR A 63 -0.03 14.04 7.35
C TYR A 63 0.02 13.23 6.05
N ALA A 64 0.80 13.66 5.07
CA ALA A 64 0.95 12.92 3.82
C ALA A 64 1.56 11.52 4.05
N GLN A 65 2.53 11.41 4.95
CA GLN A 65 3.10 10.11 5.34
C GLN A 65 2.08 9.22 6.04
N GLN A 66 1.27 9.78 6.94
CA GLN A 66 0.21 9.04 7.63
C GLN A 66 -0.83 8.50 6.64
N GLN A 67 -1.27 9.33 5.68
CA GLN A 67 -2.20 8.88 4.63
C GLN A 67 -1.62 7.74 3.79
N ARG A 68 -0.35 7.85 3.38
CA ARG A 68 0.34 6.78 2.63
C ARG A 68 0.47 5.50 3.44
N SER A 69 0.85 5.59 4.70
CA SER A 69 0.95 4.43 5.59
C SER A 69 -0.40 3.72 5.75
N THR A 70 -1.49 4.48 5.89
CA THR A 70 -2.84 3.93 5.95
C THR A 70 -3.22 3.24 4.61
N ALA A 71 -2.88 3.85 3.48
CA ALA A 71 -3.17 3.26 2.17
C ALA A 71 -2.39 1.94 1.95
N VAL A 72 -1.13 1.87 2.36
CA VAL A 72 -0.33 0.63 2.34
C VAL A 72 -1.00 -0.43 3.19
N SER A 73 -1.34 -0.11 4.44
CA SER A 73 -2.01 -1.06 5.34
C SER A 73 -3.35 -1.57 4.79
N LEU A 74 -4.13 -0.71 4.11
CA LEU A 74 -5.38 -1.12 3.47
C LEU A 74 -5.15 -1.99 2.23
N GLY A 75 -4.07 -1.75 1.49
CA GLY A 75 -3.67 -2.59 0.36
C GLY A 75 -3.24 -3.98 0.82
N ASP A 76 -2.43 -4.04 1.87
CA ASP A 76 -1.99 -5.30 2.48
C ASP A 76 -3.19 -6.08 3.07
N ASP A 77 -4.12 -5.42 3.78
CA ASP A 77 -5.38 -6.05 4.23
C ASP A 77 -6.19 -6.61 3.05
N GLY A 78 -6.22 -5.89 1.93
CA GLY A 78 -6.87 -6.36 0.71
C GLY A 78 -6.24 -7.65 0.18
N MET A 79 -4.90 -7.72 0.12
CA MET A 79 -4.17 -8.92 -0.32
C MET A 79 -4.32 -10.09 0.65
N GLU A 80 -4.24 -9.84 1.95
CA GLU A 80 -4.44 -10.91 2.96
C GLU A 80 -5.85 -11.49 2.90
N ARG A 81 -6.87 -10.68 2.65
CA ARG A 81 -8.25 -11.15 2.43
C ARG A 81 -8.34 -12.06 1.20
N MET A 82 -7.64 -11.71 0.11
CA MET A 82 -7.57 -12.56 -1.08
C MET A 82 -6.96 -13.92 -0.76
N ARG A 83 -5.83 -13.93 -0.07
CA ARG A 83 -5.16 -15.17 0.35
C ARG A 83 -6.04 -16.00 1.30
N ALA A 84 -6.68 -15.35 2.26
CA ALA A 84 -7.59 -16.02 3.19
C ALA A 84 -8.80 -16.64 2.50
N GLN A 85 -9.32 -16.01 1.45
CA GLN A 85 -10.47 -16.52 0.70
C GLN A 85 -10.14 -17.82 -0.03
N ILE A 86 -8.92 -18.00 -0.52
CA ILE A 86 -8.48 -19.21 -1.24
C ILE A 86 -7.79 -20.26 -0.35
N ALA A 87 -7.47 -19.94 0.91
CA ALA A 87 -6.66 -20.79 1.77
C ALA A 87 -7.22 -22.22 1.99
N ASN A 88 -8.53 -22.37 1.89
CA ASN A 88 -9.22 -23.66 2.13
C ASN A 88 -9.95 -24.17 0.88
N VAL A 89 -9.55 -23.72 -0.30
CA VAL A 89 -10.21 -24.04 -1.57
C VAL A 89 -9.26 -24.87 -2.43
N ASP A 90 -9.80 -25.84 -3.16
CA ASP A 90 -9.02 -26.59 -4.14
C ASP A 90 -8.52 -25.69 -5.26
N ALA A 91 -7.31 -25.95 -5.75
CA ALA A 91 -6.66 -25.17 -6.79
C ALA A 91 -7.56 -24.94 -8.02
N ASN A 92 -8.36 -25.93 -8.40
CA ASN A 92 -9.30 -25.85 -9.52
C ASN A 92 -10.45 -24.86 -9.30
N GLN A 93 -10.67 -24.41 -8.09
CA GLN A 93 -11.77 -23.52 -7.70
C GLN A 93 -11.28 -22.12 -7.28
N TYR A 94 -9.98 -21.87 -7.31
CA TYR A 94 -9.40 -20.58 -6.88
C TYR A 94 -10.05 -19.39 -7.57
N LEU A 95 -10.14 -19.44 -8.89
CA LEU A 95 -10.70 -18.32 -9.64
C LEU A 95 -12.17 -18.11 -9.29
N ASP A 96 -12.97 -19.19 -9.27
CA ASP A 96 -14.39 -19.11 -8.98
C ASP A 96 -14.65 -18.56 -7.57
N GLU A 97 -13.83 -18.95 -6.59
CA GLU A 97 -13.95 -18.45 -5.23
C GLU A 97 -13.52 -16.99 -5.13
N LEU A 98 -12.41 -16.60 -5.78
CA LEU A 98 -11.92 -15.21 -5.78
C LEU A 98 -12.94 -14.22 -6.38
N ILE A 99 -13.61 -14.63 -7.45
CA ILE A 99 -14.57 -13.75 -8.15
C ILE A 99 -15.99 -13.83 -7.61
N LYS A 100 -16.26 -14.64 -6.61
CA LYS A 100 -17.62 -14.92 -6.11
C LYS A 100 -18.39 -13.69 -5.65
N GLY A 101 -17.70 -12.69 -5.09
CA GLY A 101 -18.27 -11.38 -4.76
C GLY A 101 -18.14 -10.33 -5.88
N MET A 102 -17.59 -10.69 -7.03
CA MET A 102 -17.16 -9.76 -8.07
C MET A 102 -18.11 -9.74 -9.27
N GLY A 103 -19.12 -8.89 -9.23
CA GLY A 103 -20.01 -8.67 -10.37
C GLY A 103 -19.37 -7.78 -11.43
N GLU A 104 -19.78 -7.95 -12.70
CA GLU A 104 -19.26 -7.23 -13.85
C GLU A 104 -19.26 -5.70 -13.67
N THR A 105 -20.39 -5.14 -13.23
CA THR A 105 -20.53 -3.68 -13.03
C THR A 105 -19.53 -3.17 -11.99
N SER A 106 -19.34 -3.88 -10.88
CA SER A 106 -18.44 -3.47 -9.81
C SER A 106 -16.97 -3.66 -10.17
N VAL A 107 -16.63 -4.69 -10.94
CA VAL A 107 -15.27 -4.91 -11.49
C VAL A 107 -14.92 -3.82 -12.50
N THR A 108 -15.85 -3.46 -13.38
CA THR A 108 -15.67 -2.36 -14.33
C THR A 108 -15.48 -1.01 -13.62
N ALA A 109 -16.23 -0.78 -12.54
CA ALA A 109 -16.06 0.41 -11.70
C ALA A 109 -14.67 0.44 -11.02
N ALA A 110 -14.21 -0.68 -10.47
CA ALA A 110 -12.87 -0.79 -9.89
C ALA A 110 -11.78 -0.54 -10.92
N GLN A 111 -11.90 -1.15 -12.11
CA GLN A 111 -10.99 -0.92 -13.23
C GLN A 111 -10.94 0.56 -13.61
N LYS A 112 -12.11 1.19 -13.75
CA LYS A 112 -12.20 2.61 -14.08
C LYS A 112 -11.51 3.48 -13.03
N ASN A 113 -11.78 3.26 -11.75
CA ASN A 113 -11.14 3.99 -10.65
C ASN A 113 -9.61 3.88 -10.70
N LEU A 114 -9.09 2.71 -11.03
CA LEU A 114 -7.66 2.47 -11.14
C LEU A 114 -7.06 3.07 -12.43
N SER A 115 -7.80 3.08 -13.53
CA SER A 115 -7.34 3.66 -14.80
C SER A 115 -7.36 5.18 -14.78
N ASP A 116 -8.36 5.81 -14.17
CA ASP A 116 -8.48 7.27 -14.09
C ASP A 116 -7.30 7.92 -13.35
N VAL A 117 -6.64 7.17 -12.45
CA VAL A 117 -5.43 7.63 -11.75
C VAL A 117 -4.13 7.14 -12.39
N GLY A 118 -4.20 6.52 -13.57
CA GLY A 118 -3.03 6.12 -14.35
C GLY A 118 -2.30 4.88 -13.85
N ALA A 119 -2.91 4.10 -12.96
CA ALA A 119 -2.24 2.98 -12.32
C ALA A 119 -2.01 1.79 -13.25
N ILE A 120 -2.97 1.43 -14.10
CA ILE A 120 -3.00 0.13 -14.77
C ILE A 120 -3.76 0.13 -16.09
N ALA A 121 -4.05 1.28 -16.68
CA ALA A 121 -5.01 1.46 -17.78
C ALA A 121 -4.84 0.54 -18.99
N SER A 122 -3.64 0.04 -19.29
CA SER A 122 -3.39 -0.76 -20.47
C SER A 122 -3.10 -2.24 -20.22
N GLN A 123 -3.02 -2.67 -18.97
CA GLN A 123 -2.53 -4.01 -18.61
C GLN A 123 -3.62 -4.97 -18.12
N LEU A 124 -4.84 -4.49 -17.87
CA LEU A 124 -5.94 -5.31 -17.37
C LEU A 124 -6.97 -5.58 -18.47
N ALA A 125 -6.60 -6.41 -19.44
CA ALA A 125 -7.47 -6.71 -20.57
C ALA A 125 -8.42 -7.89 -20.30
N ASP A 126 -8.05 -8.81 -19.38
CA ASP A 126 -8.77 -10.08 -19.16
C ASP A 126 -9.31 -10.16 -17.71
N LEU A 127 -10.10 -9.16 -17.33
CA LEU A 127 -10.75 -9.13 -16.02
C LEU A 127 -11.71 -10.29 -15.81
N SER A 128 -11.67 -10.87 -14.64
CA SER A 128 -12.54 -11.96 -14.23
C SER A 128 -13.67 -11.45 -13.33
N TYR A 129 -14.87 -11.90 -13.59
CA TYR A 129 -16.07 -11.57 -12.82
C TYR A 129 -17.10 -12.70 -12.94
N THR A 130 -18.10 -12.70 -12.06
CA THR A 130 -19.23 -13.63 -12.11
C THR A 130 -20.50 -12.90 -12.55
N SER A 131 -21.39 -13.64 -13.24
CA SER A 131 -22.72 -13.13 -13.61
C SER A 131 -23.70 -13.12 -12.42
N SER A 132 -23.38 -13.85 -11.35
CA SER A 132 -24.23 -13.95 -10.15
C SER A 132 -23.38 -13.72 -8.90
N PRO A 133 -23.01 -12.45 -8.61
CA PRO A 133 -22.17 -12.15 -7.47
C PRO A 133 -22.89 -12.37 -6.15
N ASP A 134 -22.18 -12.98 -5.19
CA ASP A 134 -22.65 -13.09 -3.82
C ASP A 134 -22.58 -11.74 -3.11
N PRO A 135 -23.68 -11.23 -2.57
CA PRO A 135 -23.72 -9.91 -1.93
C PRO A 135 -23.07 -9.86 -0.54
N ASP A 136 -22.66 -11.01 0.03
CA ASP A 136 -22.09 -11.05 1.38
C ASP A 136 -20.69 -10.43 1.42
N LYS A 137 -20.66 -9.14 1.77
CA LYS A 137 -19.42 -8.34 1.90
C LYS A 137 -18.53 -8.77 3.07
N SER A 138 -19.04 -9.54 4.01
CA SER A 138 -18.25 -10.03 5.13
C SER A 138 -17.44 -11.26 4.75
N LYS A 139 -17.94 -12.04 3.79
CA LYS A 139 -17.39 -13.30 3.37
C LYS A 139 -16.58 -13.19 2.08
N TYR A 140 -17.05 -12.39 1.12
CA TYR A 140 -16.45 -12.29 -0.20
C TYR A 140 -15.92 -10.91 -0.50
N ILE A 141 -14.83 -10.88 -1.25
CA ILE A 141 -14.18 -9.65 -1.66
C ILE A 141 -15.09 -8.89 -2.63
N GLN A 142 -15.24 -7.61 -2.35
CA GLN A 142 -15.96 -6.69 -3.22
C GLN A 142 -14.95 -5.90 -4.05
N PRO A 143 -15.18 -5.74 -5.37
CA PRO A 143 -14.28 -5.01 -6.25
C PRO A 143 -14.05 -3.56 -5.82
N VAL A 144 -15.05 -2.90 -5.27
CA VAL A 144 -14.96 -1.53 -4.75
C VAL A 144 -15.42 -1.51 -3.30
N ARG A 145 -14.54 -1.08 -2.40
CA ARG A 145 -14.84 -0.94 -0.98
C ARG A 145 -14.40 0.42 -0.48
N ALA A 146 -15.34 1.25 -0.09
CA ALA A 146 -15.05 2.49 0.62
C ALA A 146 -14.76 2.21 2.10
N THR A 147 -13.78 2.88 2.67
CA THR A 147 -13.45 2.79 4.09
C THR A 147 -12.91 4.12 4.59
N ALA A 148 -13.32 4.50 5.80
CA ALA A 148 -12.78 5.67 6.47
C ALA A 148 -11.40 5.34 7.07
N GLY A 149 -10.43 6.19 6.82
CA GLY A 149 -9.11 6.10 7.44
C GLY A 149 -9.16 6.41 8.94
N LYS A 150 -8.22 5.86 9.66
CA LYS A 150 -8.00 6.17 11.08
C LYS A 150 -7.07 7.38 11.28
N ASP A 151 -6.83 8.14 10.21
CA ASP A 151 -6.04 9.36 10.29
C ASP A 151 -6.81 10.49 10.98
N ALA A 152 -6.08 11.50 11.44
CA ALA A 152 -6.66 12.63 12.19
C ALA A 152 -7.67 13.47 11.39
N LYS A 153 -7.73 13.30 10.08
CA LYS A 153 -8.63 14.01 9.16
C LYS A 153 -9.77 13.14 8.64
N HIS A 154 -9.87 11.89 9.09
CA HIS A 154 -10.88 10.94 8.62
C HIS A 154 -10.93 10.83 7.08
N THR A 155 -9.74 10.74 6.46
CA THR A 155 -9.63 10.60 5.01
C THR A 155 -10.38 9.37 4.53
N GLU A 156 -11.19 9.53 3.50
CA GLU A 156 -11.89 8.41 2.87
C GLU A 156 -10.96 7.74 1.86
N TYR A 157 -10.88 6.42 1.95
CA TYR A 157 -10.12 5.58 1.05
C TYR A 157 -11.06 4.67 0.27
N THR A 158 -10.77 4.49 -1.01
CA THR A 158 -11.45 3.49 -1.82
C THR A 158 -10.47 2.40 -2.18
N VAL A 159 -10.74 1.19 -1.69
CA VAL A 159 -9.98 -0.01 -2.03
C VAL A 159 -10.64 -0.62 -3.26
N ASN A 160 -9.88 -0.74 -4.34
CA ASN A 160 -10.29 -1.34 -5.60
C ASN A 160 -9.53 -2.65 -5.77
N THR A 161 -10.26 -3.75 -5.96
CA THR A 161 -9.67 -5.07 -6.15
C THR A 161 -10.15 -5.63 -7.47
N VAL A 162 -9.20 -6.06 -8.30
CA VAL A 162 -9.51 -6.70 -9.57
C VAL A 162 -8.68 -7.97 -9.71
N VAL A 163 -9.29 -8.96 -10.34
CA VAL A 163 -8.71 -10.27 -10.65
C VAL A 163 -8.62 -10.40 -12.16
N GLU A 164 -7.45 -10.74 -12.65
CA GLU A 164 -7.18 -10.90 -14.07
C GLU A 164 -6.54 -12.26 -14.31
N ARG A 165 -6.88 -12.86 -15.43
CA ARG A 165 -6.18 -14.02 -15.97
C ARG A 165 -5.04 -13.58 -16.86
N CYS A 166 -3.89 -14.19 -16.69
CA CYS A 166 -2.72 -13.92 -17.51
C CYS A 166 -1.86 -15.18 -17.68
N PHE A 167 -0.88 -15.10 -18.54
CA PHE A 167 -0.02 -16.22 -18.91
C PHE A 167 1.44 -15.81 -18.72
N ARG A 168 2.16 -16.56 -17.90
CA ARG A 168 3.58 -16.31 -17.65
C ARG A 168 4.44 -17.28 -18.44
N ALA A 169 5.37 -16.77 -19.24
CA ALA A 169 6.36 -17.61 -19.88
C ALA A 169 7.37 -18.16 -18.87
N SER A 170 7.84 -19.38 -19.10
CA SER A 170 8.89 -19.98 -18.29
C SER A 170 10.14 -19.08 -18.31
N GLY A 171 10.63 -18.70 -17.13
CA GLY A 171 11.78 -17.80 -16.96
C GLY A 171 11.47 -16.29 -17.01
N GLU A 172 10.23 -15.89 -17.30
CA GLU A 172 9.81 -14.48 -17.24
C GLU A 172 9.12 -14.16 -15.91
N ILE A 173 9.27 -12.90 -15.46
CA ILE A 173 8.57 -12.39 -14.28
C ILE A 173 7.23 -11.73 -14.67
N SER A 174 7.10 -11.30 -15.94
CA SER A 174 5.92 -10.61 -16.44
C SER A 174 4.86 -11.58 -16.93
N CYS A 175 3.61 -11.21 -16.75
CA CYS A 175 2.45 -11.94 -17.21
C CYS A 175 1.87 -11.26 -18.46
N LYS A 176 1.58 -12.04 -19.49
CA LYS A 176 0.95 -11.57 -20.73
C LYS A 176 -0.54 -11.88 -20.72
N THR A 177 -1.35 -10.99 -21.25
CA THR A 177 -2.78 -11.23 -21.41
C THR A 177 -3.05 -12.16 -22.59
N ALA A 178 -4.24 -12.75 -22.63
CA ALA A 178 -4.66 -13.57 -23.78
C ALA A 178 -4.58 -12.79 -25.10
N SER A 179 -4.99 -11.52 -25.09
CA SER A 179 -4.92 -10.63 -26.25
C SER A 179 -3.50 -10.43 -26.77
N GLN A 180 -2.52 -10.27 -25.87
CA GLN A 180 -1.11 -10.13 -26.24
C GLN A 180 -0.51 -11.41 -26.83
N LEU A 181 -1.12 -12.55 -26.53
CA LEU A 181 -0.75 -13.85 -27.09
C LEU A 181 -1.59 -14.24 -28.33
N GLY A 182 -2.50 -13.38 -28.78
CA GLY A 182 -3.40 -13.70 -29.88
C GLY A 182 -4.44 -14.77 -29.54
N ILE A 183 -4.75 -14.93 -28.24
CA ILE A 183 -5.75 -15.87 -27.73
C ILE A 183 -7.05 -15.10 -27.52
N SER A 184 -8.15 -15.59 -28.09
CA SER A 184 -9.47 -14.98 -27.93
C SER A 184 -10.22 -15.62 -26.77
N ARG A 185 -10.85 -14.80 -25.95
CA ARG A 185 -11.75 -15.23 -24.89
C ARG A 185 -13.10 -15.61 -25.50
N SER A 186 -13.48 -16.87 -25.38
CA SER A 186 -14.75 -17.36 -25.94
C SER A 186 -15.95 -17.18 -24.99
N SER A 187 -15.69 -17.11 -23.69
CA SER A 187 -16.70 -16.87 -22.65
C SER A 187 -16.04 -16.23 -21.42
N ALA A 188 -16.83 -15.89 -20.43
CA ALA A 188 -16.31 -15.35 -19.16
C ALA A 188 -15.34 -16.31 -18.45
N THR A 189 -15.35 -17.57 -18.77
CA THR A 189 -14.59 -18.63 -18.09
C THR A 189 -13.66 -19.44 -19.00
N SER A 190 -13.71 -19.30 -20.33
CA SER A 190 -12.87 -20.09 -21.24
C SER A 190 -12.22 -19.25 -22.33
N TYR A 191 -11.06 -19.72 -22.81
CA TYR A 191 -10.29 -19.11 -23.89
C TYR A 191 -10.24 -20.04 -25.07
N THR A 192 -10.32 -19.48 -26.27
CA THR A 192 -10.09 -20.20 -27.52
C THR A 192 -8.82 -19.67 -28.16
N ALA A 193 -7.91 -20.57 -28.52
CA ALA A 193 -6.72 -20.20 -29.27
C ALA A 193 -7.07 -19.81 -30.70
N ASN A 194 -6.60 -18.66 -31.18
CA ASN A 194 -6.69 -18.28 -32.57
C ASN A 194 -5.70 -19.11 -33.41
N THR A 195 -6.21 -20.02 -34.20
CA THR A 195 -5.69 -20.64 -35.43
C THR A 195 -4.33 -21.34 -35.43
N SER A 196 -3.50 -21.35 -34.40
CA SER A 196 -2.17 -22.00 -34.49
C SER A 196 -1.68 -22.64 -33.20
N THR A 197 -2.47 -22.64 -32.15
CA THR A 197 -2.10 -23.22 -30.86
C THR A 197 -2.78 -24.58 -30.68
N SER A 198 -2.00 -25.60 -30.38
CA SER A 198 -2.52 -26.94 -30.01
C SER A 198 -3.17 -26.98 -28.64
N ALA A 199 -3.33 -25.81 -27.98
CA ALA A 199 -3.90 -25.70 -26.65
C ALA A 199 -5.42 -25.78 -26.71
N THR A 200 -6.00 -26.66 -25.91
CA THR A 200 -7.46 -26.73 -25.70
C THR A 200 -7.90 -25.59 -24.79
N ALA A 201 -9.17 -25.19 -24.86
CA ALA A 201 -9.73 -24.14 -24.02
C ALA A 201 -9.56 -24.44 -22.51
N ASP A 202 -9.60 -25.71 -22.13
CA ASP A 202 -9.44 -26.15 -20.73
C ASP A 202 -8.02 -25.95 -20.19
N ILE A 203 -7.00 -25.98 -21.06
CA ILE A 203 -5.61 -25.72 -20.68
C ILE A 203 -5.37 -24.23 -20.44
N LEU A 204 -6.16 -23.39 -21.09
CA LEU A 204 -6.00 -21.93 -21.06
C LEU A 204 -6.81 -21.24 -19.94
N ASP A 205 -7.63 -21.98 -19.22
CA ASP A 205 -8.44 -21.43 -18.14
C ASP A 205 -7.74 -21.65 -16.79
N PRO A 206 -7.15 -20.63 -16.18
CA PRO A 206 -6.62 -20.74 -14.83
C PRO A 206 -7.80 -20.92 -13.86
N GLY A 207 -7.85 -22.02 -13.18
CA GLY A 207 -8.93 -22.36 -12.27
C GLY A 207 -9.68 -23.63 -12.64
N LYS A 208 -9.44 -24.16 -13.87
CA LYS A 208 -9.99 -25.46 -14.28
C LYS A 208 -8.96 -26.56 -14.45
N THR A 209 -7.69 -26.23 -14.63
CA THR A 209 -6.62 -27.22 -14.81
C THR A 209 -5.40 -26.93 -13.95
N VAL A 210 -4.95 -27.94 -13.22
CA VAL A 210 -3.79 -27.89 -12.34
C VAL A 210 -2.46 -27.92 -13.11
N SER A 211 -2.45 -28.27 -14.38
CA SER A 211 -1.25 -28.45 -15.20
C SER A 211 -1.35 -27.76 -16.55
N GLY A 212 -1.84 -26.55 -16.55
CA GLY A 212 -2.18 -25.82 -17.75
C GLY A 212 -1.02 -25.21 -18.55
N ALA A 213 0.22 -25.73 -18.45
CA ALA A 213 1.31 -25.23 -19.26
C ALA A 213 1.04 -25.56 -20.75
N PHE A 214 1.21 -24.59 -21.63
CA PHE A 214 1.08 -24.76 -23.07
C PHE A 214 2.22 -24.06 -23.82
N THR A 215 2.53 -24.55 -25.01
CA THR A 215 3.56 -23.95 -25.84
C THR A 215 2.92 -23.04 -26.88
N PHE A 216 3.42 -21.81 -26.97
CA PHE A 216 3.01 -20.84 -27.95
C PHE A 216 4.27 -20.16 -28.53
N GLY A 217 4.50 -20.31 -29.85
CA GLY A 217 5.76 -19.93 -30.45
C GLY A 217 6.93 -20.74 -29.87
N ALA A 218 7.98 -20.06 -29.42
CA ALA A 218 9.17 -20.68 -28.82
C ALA A 218 9.09 -20.79 -27.27
N HIS A 219 8.00 -20.39 -26.66
CA HIS A 219 7.89 -20.28 -25.21
C HIS A 219 6.80 -21.20 -24.65
N THR A 220 7.07 -21.75 -23.47
CA THR A 220 6.06 -22.44 -22.67
C THR A 220 5.44 -21.45 -21.69
N TYR A 221 4.13 -21.33 -21.73
CA TYR A 221 3.33 -20.43 -20.87
C TYR A 221 2.57 -21.22 -19.83
N MET A 222 2.47 -20.65 -18.65
CA MET A 222 1.67 -21.14 -17.54
C MET A 222 0.53 -20.15 -17.25
N PRO A 223 -0.72 -20.61 -17.15
CA PRO A 223 -1.82 -19.76 -16.76
C PRO A 223 -1.67 -19.35 -15.29
N MET A 224 -1.86 -18.08 -15.02
CA MET A 224 -1.72 -17.47 -13.71
C MET A 224 -2.95 -16.61 -13.42
N ILE A 225 -3.24 -16.43 -12.15
CA ILE A 225 -4.20 -15.44 -11.68
C ILE A 225 -3.41 -14.25 -11.16
N ARG A 226 -3.64 -13.08 -11.73
CA ARG A 226 -3.11 -11.82 -11.21
C ARG A 226 -4.19 -11.11 -10.40
N VAL A 227 -3.87 -10.84 -9.16
CA VAL A 227 -4.68 -9.99 -8.28
C VAL A 227 -4.03 -8.63 -8.20
N VAL A 228 -4.82 -7.59 -8.37
CA VAL A 228 -4.38 -6.21 -8.19
C VAL A 228 -5.28 -5.54 -7.16
N VAL A 229 -4.66 -5.00 -6.13
CA VAL A 229 -5.33 -4.17 -5.13
C VAL A 229 -4.79 -2.75 -5.25
N GLY A 230 -5.68 -1.81 -5.50
CA GLY A 230 -5.34 -0.39 -5.56
C GLY A 230 -6.15 0.40 -4.55
N VAL A 231 -5.48 1.23 -3.79
CA VAL A 231 -6.09 2.13 -2.80
C VAL A 231 -5.99 3.54 -3.31
N THR A 232 -7.13 4.19 -3.47
CA THR A 232 -7.22 5.60 -3.90
C THR A 232 -7.76 6.46 -2.78
N TRP A 233 -7.25 7.69 -2.65
CA TRP A 233 -7.71 8.69 -1.70
C TRP A 233 -7.47 10.09 -2.23
N ASN A 234 -8.25 11.06 -1.75
CA ASN A 234 -8.03 12.45 -2.11
C ASN A 234 -6.94 13.06 -1.24
N ASP A 235 -6.00 13.76 -1.87
CA ASP A 235 -4.99 14.53 -1.15
C ASP A 235 -5.65 15.76 -0.52
N ASN A 236 -5.74 15.75 0.82
CA ASN A 236 -6.30 16.86 1.59
C ASN A 236 -5.45 18.14 1.55
N MET A 237 -4.23 18.05 1.01
CA MET A 237 -3.28 19.16 0.94
C MET A 237 -3.25 19.81 -0.45
N HIS A 238 -3.55 19.04 -1.48
CA HIS A 238 -3.63 19.49 -2.87
C HIS A 238 -5.01 19.17 -3.42
N GLN A 239 -5.96 20.07 -3.20
CA GLN A 239 -7.36 19.90 -3.65
C GLN A 239 -7.42 19.46 -5.11
N GLY A 240 -8.18 18.41 -5.37
CA GLY A 240 -8.40 17.84 -6.71
C GLY A 240 -7.37 16.84 -7.18
N LYS A 241 -6.38 16.46 -6.36
CA LYS A 241 -5.46 15.37 -6.67
C LYS A 241 -5.87 14.10 -5.95
N THR A 242 -6.04 13.05 -6.73
CA THR A 242 -6.24 11.69 -6.21
C THR A 242 -4.88 11.02 -6.10
N CYS A 243 -4.58 10.51 -4.91
CA CYS A 243 -3.41 9.68 -4.65
C CYS A 243 -3.76 8.22 -4.87
N LEU A 244 -2.73 7.41 -5.15
CA LEU A 244 -2.83 5.99 -5.42
C LEU A 244 -1.71 5.22 -4.75
N TYR A 245 -2.05 4.08 -4.19
CA TYR A 245 -1.15 2.99 -3.86
C TYR A 245 -1.65 1.72 -4.54
N THR A 246 -0.76 0.95 -5.16
CA THR A 246 -1.10 -0.33 -5.78
C THR A 246 -0.15 -1.42 -5.34
N THR A 247 -0.70 -2.60 -5.13
CA THR A 247 0.04 -3.84 -4.96
C THR A 247 -0.56 -4.92 -5.85
N SER A 248 0.25 -5.84 -6.32
CA SER A 248 -0.22 -6.95 -7.16
C SER A 248 0.52 -8.23 -6.83
N GLU A 249 -0.18 -9.34 -6.99
CA GLU A 249 0.35 -10.68 -6.77
C GLU A 249 -0.06 -11.60 -7.91
N LEU A 250 0.86 -12.51 -8.26
CA LEU A 250 0.60 -13.60 -9.20
C LEU A 250 0.43 -14.89 -8.41
N LEU A 251 -0.75 -15.49 -8.52
CA LEU A 251 -1.08 -16.76 -7.89
C LEU A 251 -0.83 -17.88 -8.88
N ASP A 252 0.05 -18.81 -8.51
CA ASP A 252 0.31 -20.03 -9.25
C ASP A 252 -0.55 -21.16 -8.68
N ILE A 253 -1.56 -21.56 -9.44
CA ILE A 253 -2.54 -22.56 -9.05
C ILE A 253 -1.90 -23.93 -8.72
N GLY A 254 -0.69 -24.19 -9.27
CA GLY A 254 0.00 -25.47 -9.07
C GLY A 254 0.93 -25.54 -7.85
N VAL A 255 1.41 -24.39 -7.38
CA VAL A 255 2.47 -24.31 -6.36
C VAL A 255 1.98 -23.75 -5.04
N ASP A 256 1.10 -22.74 -5.07
CA ASP A 256 0.68 -22.01 -3.86
C ASP A 256 -0.13 -22.87 -2.90
N ASN A 257 -0.76 -23.93 -3.40
CA ASN A 257 -1.49 -24.91 -2.56
C ASN A 257 -0.58 -25.77 -1.66
N LYS A 258 0.75 -25.75 -1.89
CA LYS A 258 1.73 -26.53 -1.10
C LYS A 258 2.42 -25.71 -0.01
N LEU A 259 2.25 -24.40 -0.02
CA LEU A 259 2.93 -23.48 0.92
C LEU A 259 2.07 -23.11 2.14
N ILE A 260 0.82 -23.54 2.19
CA ILE A 260 -0.15 -23.19 3.26
C ILE A 260 -0.35 -24.36 4.26
N ILE A 261 0.55 -25.36 4.25
CA ILE A 261 0.49 -26.45 5.25
C ILE A 261 1.61 -26.26 6.29
#